data_da9a4fc13ac61d545b2ffa2d5b022002
#
_entry.id   da9a4fc13ac61d545b2ffa2d5b022002
#
_cell.length_a   1.000
_cell.length_b   1.000
_cell.length_c   1.000
_cell.angle_alpha   90.00
_cell.angle_beta   90.00
_cell.angle_gamma   90.00
#
_symmetry.space_group_name_H-M   'P 1'
#
loop_
_entity.id
_entity.type
_entity.pdbx_description
1 polymer ?
#
loop_
_entity_poly.entity_id
_entity_poly.type
_entity_poly.pdbx_seq_one_letter_code
_entity_poly.pdbx_strand_id
1 'polypeptide(L)'
;MKVNTSQFLFAVFLALTAMDLRALPEMVIGESSMDPGINLIFEGGIKDDIQPAKYYLDEKSTDVHLEVLANWSETAPSGSPAGGHVAYLEVTAEIINEETKESSSVELTPHLNMSDNLHYAQNVKLPGKVNETYTIIFNISEPNSGIMGMHFDWRNQVAKTLTPGGRFEFNNLDFKEIALSTRR
;
A
#
# COMPACT_ATOMS: atom_id res chain seq x y z
N MET A 1 -73.80 -22.38 -7.84
CA MET A 1 -73.09 -21.23 -7.21
C MET A 1 -71.60 -21.42 -7.44
N LYS A 2 -71.02 -20.70 -8.39
CA LYS A 2 -69.60 -20.78 -8.72
C LYS A 2 -68.89 -19.60 -8.01
N VAL A 3 -67.99 -19.89 -7.13
CA VAL A 3 -67.14 -18.88 -6.47
C VAL A 3 -65.88 -18.69 -7.31
N ASN A 4 -65.70 -17.51 -7.91
CA ASN A 4 -64.48 -17.11 -8.59
C ASN A 4 -63.53 -16.53 -7.55
N THR A 5 -62.41 -17.22 -7.30
CA THR A 5 -61.27 -16.68 -6.54
C THR A 5 -60.31 -16.01 -7.50
N SER A 6 -60.34 -14.69 -7.52
CA SER A 6 -59.35 -13.86 -8.20
C SER A 6 -58.05 -13.86 -7.36
N GLN A 7 -57.00 -14.46 -7.89
CA GLN A 7 -55.65 -14.38 -7.29
C GLN A 7 -54.99 -13.06 -7.75
N PHE A 8 -54.82 -12.14 -6.82
CA PHE A 8 -53.98 -10.94 -7.00
C PHE A 8 -52.52 -11.35 -6.85
N LEU A 9 -51.79 -11.41 -7.96
CA LEU A 9 -50.33 -11.51 -7.96
C LEU A 9 -49.77 -10.12 -7.69
N PHE A 10 -49.19 -9.92 -6.49
CA PHE A 10 -48.42 -8.74 -6.14
C PHE A 10 -46.99 -8.98 -6.62
N ALA A 11 -46.61 -8.43 -7.75
CA ALA A 11 -45.23 -8.43 -8.22
C ALA A 11 -44.49 -7.32 -7.50
N VAL A 12 -43.67 -7.67 -6.47
CA VAL A 12 -42.73 -6.75 -5.83
C VAL A 12 -41.53 -6.61 -6.75
N PHE A 13 -41.44 -5.50 -7.46
CA PHE A 13 -40.26 -5.11 -8.20
C PHE A 13 -39.20 -4.63 -7.19
N LEU A 14 -38.25 -5.51 -6.83
CA LEU A 14 -37.07 -5.15 -6.04
C LEU A 14 -36.11 -4.43 -6.99
N ALA A 15 -36.14 -3.10 -7.00
CA ALA A 15 -35.12 -2.30 -7.68
C ALA A 15 -33.81 -2.45 -6.89
N LEU A 16 -32.96 -3.38 -7.30
CA LEU A 16 -31.56 -3.41 -6.90
C LEU A 16 -30.90 -2.17 -7.54
N THR A 17 -30.75 -1.10 -6.77
CA THR A 17 -29.78 -0.06 -7.08
C THR A 17 -28.41 -0.70 -6.91
N ALA A 18 -27.79 -1.11 -8.03
CA ALA A 18 -26.37 -1.41 -8.03
C ALA A 18 -25.65 -0.12 -7.62
N MET A 19 -25.21 -0.03 -6.36
CA MET A 19 -24.16 0.90 -6.00
C MET A 19 -22.93 0.44 -6.76
N ASP A 20 -22.51 1.22 -7.75
CA ASP A 20 -21.17 1.08 -8.32
C ASP A 20 -20.17 1.30 -7.19
N LEU A 21 -19.78 0.24 -6.51
CA LEU A 21 -18.57 0.23 -5.70
C LEU A 21 -17.40 0.28 -6.71
N ARG A 22 -17.10 1.47 -7.19
CA ARG A 22 -15.84 1.67 -7.89
C ARG A 22 -14.75 1.54 -6.82
N ALA A 23 -13.86 0.57 -7.00
CA ALA A 23 -12.60 0.56 -6.29
C ALA A 23 -11.96 1.93 -6.49
N LEU A 24 -11.39 2.50 -5.44
CA LEU A 24 -10.65 3.75 -5.55
C LEU A 24 -9.48 3.51 -6.50
N PRO A 25 -9.12 4.48 -7.36
CA PRO A 25 -7.96 4.32 -8.22
C PRO A 25 -6.71 4.06 -7.37
N GLU A 26 -6.00 3.02 -7.73
CA GLU A 26 -4.75 2.59 -7.13
C GLU A 26 -3.77 2.29 -8.26
N MET A 27 -2.55 2.76 -8.15
CA MET A 27 -1.51 2.59 -9.15
C MET A 27 -0.47 1.62 -8.63
N VAL A 28 -0.42 0.42 -9.19
CA VAL A 28 0.70 -0.48 -8.94
C VAL A 28 1.95 0.10 -9.60
N ILE A 29 2.91 0.52 -8.78
CA ILE A 29 4.21 1.04 -9.21
C ILE A 29 5.10 -0.11 -9.67
N GLY A 30 5.07 -1.23 -8.93
CA GLY A 30 5.78 -2.44 -9.27
C GLY A 30 5.72 -3.51 -8.21
N GLU A 31 6.26 -4.68 -8.55
CA GLU A 31 6.35 -5.83 -7.66
C GLU A 31 7.79 -6.33 -7.59
N SER A 32 8.18 -6.90 -6.46
CA SER A 32 9.49 -7.51 -6.26
C SER A 32 9.45 -8.54 -5.14
N SER A 33 10.60 -9.13 -4.88
CA SER A 33 10.79 -10.00 -3.72
C SER A 33 12.17 -9.81 -3.12
N MET A 34 12.31 -10.15 -1.84
CA MET A 34 13.61 -10.16 -1.17
C MET A 34 13.71 -11.34 -0.20
N ASP A 35 14.95 -11.73 0.13
CA ASP A 35 15.21 -12.78 1.11
C ASP A 35 14.75 -12.38 2.52
N PRO A 36 14.33 -13.37 3.34
CA PRO A 36 14.21 -14.80 3.08
C PRO A 36 12.79 -15.26 2.67
N GLY A 37 12.24 -14.71 1.61
CA GLY A 37 10.91 -15.04 1.10
C GLY A 37 9.86 -14.00 1.47
N ILE A 38 10.15 -12.74 1.17
CA ILE A 38 9.26 -11.61 1.34
C ILE A 38 8.83 -11.12 -0.04
N ASN A 39 7.53 -11.08 -0.29
CA ASN A 39 6.94 -10.44 -1.47
C ASN A 39 6.68 -8.97 -1.17
N LEU A 40 6.95 -8.12 -2.15
CA LEU A 40 6.77 -6.68 -2.09
C LEU A 40 5.86 -6.21 -3.23
N ILE A 41 4.87 -5.39 -2.89
CA ILE A 41 4.09 -4.63 -3.86
C ILE A 41 4.26 -3.16 -3.50
N PHE A 42 4.58 -2.33 -4.49
CA PHE A 42 4.77 -0.89 -4.36
C PHE A 42 3.62 -0.19 -5.07
N GLU A 43 2.94 0.71 -4.37
CA GLU A 43 1.71 1.32 -4.86
C GLU A 43 1.66 2.82 -4.59
N GLY A 44 0.88 3.51 -5.43
CA GLY A 44 0.47 4.87 -5.22
C GLY A 44 -1.05 4.93 -5.11
N GLY A 45 -1.55 5.18 -3.92
CA GLY A 45 -2.97 5.32 -3.64
C GLY A 45 -3.44 6.77 -3.63
N ILE A 46 -4.75 6.94 -3.59
CA ILE A 46 -5.37 8.24 -3.36
C ILE A 46 -5.03 8.72 -1.94
N LYS A 47 -4.69 10.00 -1.83
CA LYS A 47 -4.48 10.69 -0.56
C LYS A 47 -5.60 10.41 0.45
N ASP A 48 -5.24 10.26 1.71
CA ASP A 48 -6.15 9.92 2.80
C ASP A 48 -5.96 10.82 4.03
N ASP A 49 -7.00 10.89 4.87
CA ASP A 49 -6.94 11.51 6.20
C ASP A 49 -6.43 10.49 7.21
N ILE A 50 -5.16 10.61 7.58
CA ILE A 50 -4.48 9.64 8.45
C ILE A 50 -4.34 10.19 9.86
N GLN A 51 -4.65 9.36 10.84
CA GLN A 51 -4.54 9.70 12.25
C GLN A 51 -3.38 8.95 12.92
N PRO A 52 -2.66 9.60 13.86
CA PRO A 52 -2.87 10.96 14.38
C PRO A 52 -2.25 12.03 13.47
N ALA A 53 -3.07 13.03 13.09
CA ALA A 53 -2.77 14.05 12.07
C ALA A 53 -1.41 14.78 12.22
N LYS A 54 -0.86 14.85 13.44
CA LYS A 54 0.42 15.55 13.68
C LYS A 54 1.66 14.90 13.00
N TYR A 55 1.52 13.68 12.52
CA TYR A 55 2.63 12.92 11.89
C TYR A 55 2.51 12.82 10.37
N TYR A 56 1.38 13.22 9.81
CA TYR A 56 1.06 13.02 8.40
C TYR A 56 0.65 14.33 7.74
N LEU A 57 0.94 14.47 6.45
CA LEU A 57 0.37 15.55 5.65
C LEU A 57 -1.15 15.36 5.58
N ASP A 58 -1.87 16.47 5.70
CA ASP A 58 -3.31 16.45 5.50
C ASP A 58 -3.65 16.15 4.03
N GLU A 59 -4.89 15.69 3.79
CA GLU A 59 -5.37 15.30 2.46
C GLU A 59 -5.18 16.42 1.42
N LYS A 60 -5.36 17.70 1.81
CA LYS A 60 -5.26 18.85 0.89
C LYS A 60 -3.83 19.17 0.48
N SER A 61 -2.88 18.87 1.35
CA SER A 61 -1.45 19.09 1.12
C SER A 61 -0.77 17.90 0.46
N THR A 62 -1.48 16.78 0.30
CA THR A 62 -0.98 15.52 -0.25
C THR A 62 -1.31 15.40 -1.72
N ASP A 63 -0.39 14.87 -2.50
CA ASP A 63 -0.63 14.49 -3.90
C ASP A 63 -0.88 12.97 -4.01
N VAL A 64 -0.09 12.14 -3.33
CA VAL A 64 -0.13 10.68 -3.44
C VAL A 64 0.03 10.06 -2.05
N HIS A 65 -0.68 8.97 -1.79
CA HIS A 65 -0.42 8.07 -0.68
C HIS A 65 0.51 6.96 -1.19
N LEU A 66 1.80 6.98 -0.80
CA LEU A 66 2.74 5.92 -1.19
C LEU A 66 2.62 4.74 -0.23
N GLU A 67 2.60 3.54 -0.79
CA GLU A 67 2.40 2.30 -0.04
C GLU A 67 3.43 1.23 -0.43
N VAL A 68 3.80 0.39 0.54
CA VAL A 68 4.57 -0.84 0.35
C VAL A 68 3.91 -1.95 1.15
N LEU A 69 3.34 -2.92 0.45
CA LEU A 69 2.87 -4.16 1.04
C LEU A 69 4.05 -5.12 1.11
N ALA A 70 4.43 -5.53 2.31
CA ALA A 70 5.50 -6.51 2.55
C ALA A 70 4.92 -7.72 3.25
N ASN A 71 4.81 -8.84 2.54
CA ASN A 71 4.14 -10.02 3.02
C ASN A 71 5.02 -11.28 2.84
N TRP A 72 4.91 -12.21 3.78
CA TRP A 72 5.56 -13.50 3.65
C TRP A 72 5.05 -14.25 2.43
N SER A 73 5.96 -14.80 1.62
CA SER A 73 5.64 -15.60 0.43
C SER A 73 5.33 -17.06 0.81
N GLU A 74 4.87 -17.84 -0.15
CA GLU A 74 4.70 -19.30 -0.01
C GLU A 74 6.03 -20.03 0.27
N THR A 75 7.16 -19.44 -0.10
CA THR A 75 8.51 -19.98 0.13
C THR A 75 9.19 -19.41 1.38
N ALA A 76 8.45 -18.68 2.20
CA ALA A 76 8.96 -18.12 3.44
C ALA A 76 9.42 -19.19 4.43
N PRO A 77 10.33 -18.86 5.37
CA PRO A 77 10.80 -19.80 6.38
C PRO A 77 9.66 -20.38 7.22
N SER A 78 9.86 -21.62 7.70
CA SER A 78 8.89 -22.31 8.55
C SER A 78 8.50 -21.47 9.76
N GLY A 79 7.19 -21.32 9.98
CA GLY A 79 6.63 -20.47 11.04
C GLY A 79 6.24 -19.06 10.56
N SER A 80 6.59 -18.68 9.33
CA SER A 80 6.13 -17.42 8.71
C SER A 80 4.88 -17.71 7.89
N PRO A 81 3.71 -17.16 8.24
CA PRO A 81 2.47 -17.46 7.53
C PRO A 81 2.45 -16.76 6.17
N ALA A 82 2.31 -17.51 5.09
CA ALA A 82 2.17 -16.95 3.73
C ALA A 82 1.04 -15.92 3.68
N GLY A 83 1.29 -14.77 3.04
CA GLY A 83 0.40 -13.61 3.02
C GLY A 83 0.42 -12.76 4.30
N GLY A 84 1.06 -13.21 5.38
CA GLY A 84 1.17 -12.43 6.62
C GLY A 84 2.11 -11.24 6.47
N HIS A 85 1.74 -10.09 7.05
CA HIS A 85 2.55 -8.89 7.04
C HIS A 85 3.93 -9.08 7.70
N VAL A 86 4.97 -8.58 7.06
CA VAL A 86 6.34 -8.56 7.61
C VAL A 86 6.54 -7.29 8.42
N ALA A 87 6.46 -7.38 9.73
CA ALA A 87 6.56 -6.26 10.64
C ALA A 87 8.01 -5.79 10.87
N TYR A 88 8.15 -4.55 11.33
CA TYR A 88 9.40 -3.92 11.78
C TYR A 88 10.43 -3.60 10.69
N LEU A 89 10.10 -3.70 9.41
CA LEU A 89 10.97 -3.19 8.36
C LEU A 89 11.10 -1.66 8.47
N GLU A 90 12.27 -1.15 8.15
CA GLU A 90 12.45 0.27 7.88
C GLU A 90 12.29 0.52 6.39
N VAL A 91 11.34 1.35 6.04
CA VAL A 91 10.99 1.64 4.64
C VAL A 91 11.10 3.14 4.40
N THR A 92 11.95 3.52 3.45
CA THR A 92 12.07 4.90 2.99
C THR A 92 11.85 4.99 1.50
N ALA A 93 11.36 6.13 1.02
CA ALA A 93 11.25 6.43 -0.39
C ALA A 93 11.89 7.77 -0.71
N GLU A 94 12.68 7.82 -1.78
CA GLU A 94 13.13 9.05 -2.43
C GLU A 94 12.30 9.24 -3.70
N ILE A 95 11.63 10.37 -3.82
CA ILE A 95 10.81 10.76 -4.96
C ILE A 95 11.60 11.82 -5.73
N ILE A 96 11.90 11.57 -7.00
CA ILE A 96 12.71 12.43 -7.87
C ILE A 96 11.86 12.86 -9.05
N ASN A 97 11.72 14.16 -9.26
CA ASN A 97 11.14 14.71 -10.48
C ASN A 97 12.13 14.52 -11.63
N GLU A 98 11.71 13.84 -12.69
CA GLU A 98 12.61 13.51 -13.82
C GLU A 98 12.96 14.73 -14.67
N GLU A 99 12.11 15.76 -14.69
CA GLU A 99 12.34 16.98 -15.46
C GLU A 99 13.25 17.97 -14.71
N THR A 100 12.90 18.28 -13.45
CA THR A 100 13.59 19.32 -12.66
C THR A 100 14.79 18.79 -11.88
N LYS A 101 14.82 17.48 -11.60
CA LYS A 101 15.77 16.79 -10.70
C LYS A 101 15.61 17.18 -9.23
N GLU A 102 14.56 17.91 -8.89
CA GLU A 102 14.20 18.11 -7.49
C GLU A 102 13.80 16.78 -6.84
N SER A 103 14.15 16.58 -5.59
CA SER A 103 13.79 15.35 -4.88
C SER A 103 13.27 15.64 -3.48
N SER A 104 12.51 14.71 -2.95
CA SER A 104 12.08 14.65 -1.55
C SER A 104 12.22 13.23 -1.04
N SER A 105 12.45 13.08 0.27
CA SER A 105 12.56 11.77 0.92
C SER A 105 11.55 11.68 2.04
N VAL A 106 10.95 10.50 2.18
CA VAL A 106 9.98 10.20 3.23
C VAL A 106 10.26 8.84 3.85
N GLU A 107 9.89 8.69 5.11
CA GLU A 107 9.80 7.40 5.80
C GLU A 107 8.36 6.90 5.71
N LEU A 108 8.18 5.64 5.30
CA LEU A 108 6.89 4.99 5.29
C LEU A 108 6.72 4.24 6.62
N THR A 109 5.68 4.57 7.35
CA THR A 109 5.36 3.98 8.66
C THR A 109 4.26 2.93 8.54
N PRO A 110 4.12 2.01 9.51
CA PRO A 110 3.03 1.05 9.50
C PRO A 110 1.66 1.72 9.54
N HIS A 111 0.82 1.44 8.56
CA HIS A 111 -0.57 1.88 8.44
C HIS A 111 -1.52 0.68 8.50
N LEU A 112 -2.78 0.94 8.80
CA LEU A 112 -3.86 -0.05 8.80
C LEU A 112 -5.05 0.54 8.05
N ASN A 113 -5.50 -0.13 7.01
CA ASN A 113 -6.74 0.17 6.30
C ASN A 113 -7.61 -1.09 6.14
N MET A 114 -8.75 -0.96 5.47
CA MET A 114 -9.69 -2.07 5.28
C MET A 114 -9.42 -2.89 4.01
N SER A 115 -8.69 -2.36 3.05
CA SER A 115 -8.35 -3.05 1.80
C SER A 115 -7.10 -3.92 1.97
N ASP A 116 -6.02 -3.35 2.47
CA ASP A 116 -4.68 -3.96 2.45
C ASP A 116 -4.24 -4.46 3.83
N ASN A 117 -5.05 -4.15 4.86
CA ASN A 117 -4.72 -4.46 6.24
C ASN A 117 -3.45 -3.69 6.68
N LEU A 118 -2.44 -4.37 7.20
CA LEU A 118 -1.17 -3.76 7.60
C LEU A 118 -0.25 -3.58 6.38
N HIS A 119 0.23 -2.37 6.18
CA HIS A 119 1.20 -2.01 5.14
C HIS A 119 2.08 -0.85 5.62
N TYR A 120 3.16 -0.53 4.90
CA TYR A 120 3.97 0.65 5.14
C TYR A 120 3.53 1.76 4.21
N ALA A 121 3.25 2.95 4.75
CA ALA A 121 2.75 4.03 3.89
C ALA A 121 3.09 5.43 4.41
N GLN A 122 2.91 6.43 3.54
CA GLN A 122 3.00 7.85 3.88
C GLN A 122 2.27 8.72 2.85
N ASN A 123 1.59 9.75 3.33
CA ASN A 123 1.09 10.84 2.50
C ASN A 123 2.26 11.70 2.01
N VAL A 124 2.38 11.90 0.71
CA VAL A 124 3.50 12.63 0.12
C VAL A 124 3.05 13.78 -0.78
N LYS A 125 3.85 14.86 -0.77
CA LYS A 125 3.80 15.93 -1.76
C LYS A 125 4.88 15.66 -2.79
N LEU A 126 4.49 15.62 -4.08
CA LEU A 126 5.44 15.44 -5.16
C LEU A 126 6.39 16.66 -5.28
N PRO A 127 7.70 16.45 -5.52
CA PRO A 127 8.64 17.54 -5.74
C PRO A 127 8.48 18.08 -7.17
N GLY A 128 7.39 18.80 -7.44
CA GLY A 128 7.06 19.34 -8.75
C GLY A 128 5.56 19.34 -9.01
N LYS A 129 5.17 19.26 -10.28
CA LYS A 129 3.75 19.29 -10.68
C LYS A 129 3.21 17.88 -10.88
N VAL A 130 1.97 17.65 -10.55
CA VAL A 130 1.30 16.34 -10.66
C VAL A 130 1.23 15.75 -12.07
N ASN A 131 1.49 16.56 -13.10
CA ASN A 131 1.52 16.14 -14.52
C ASN A 131 2.94 15.94 -15.08
N GLU A 132 3.95 15.94 -14.23
CA GLU A 132 5.33 15.60 -14.56
C GLU A 132 5.60 14.12 -14.26
N THR A 133 6.73 13.59 -14.74
CA THR A 133 7.12 12.19 -14.49
C THR A 133 8.10 12.09 -13.34
N TYR A 134 8.06 10.95 -12.65
CA TYR A 134 8.81 10.73 -11.44
C TYR A 134 9.56 9.39 -11.44
N THR A 135 10.70 9.40 -10.79
CA THR A 135 11.39 8.19 -10.34
C THR A 135 11.17 8.04 -8.84
N ILE A 136 10.82 6.84 -8.38
CA ILE A 136 10.82 6.53 -6.94
C ILE A 136 11.83 5.44 -6.66
N ILE A 137 12.62 5.67 -5.60
CA ILE A 137 13.59 4.72 -5.07
C ILE A 137 13.15 4.34 -3.67
N PHE A 138 12.66 3.12 -3.52
CA PHE A 138 12.39 2.56 -2.20
C PHE A 138 13.64 1.89 -1.65
N ASN A 139 13.97 2.18 -0.40
CA ASN A 139 14.99 1.45 0.35
C ASN A 139 14.30 0.76 1.52
N ILE A 140 14.49 -0.54 1.60
CA ILE A 140 13.96 -1.38 2.68
C ILE A 140 15.15 -1.96 3.43
N SER A 141 15.15 -1.83 4.74
CA SER A 141 16.19 -2.38 5.59
C SER A 141 15.62 -3.19 6.76
N GLU A 142 16.51 -3.92 7.41
CA GLU A 142 16.21 -4.60 8.66
C GLU A 142 15.83 -3.59 9.75
N PRO A 143 15.08 -4.01 10.77
CA PRO A 143 14.72 -3.15 11.88
C PRO A 143 15.96 -2.67 12.65
N ASN A 144 15.88 -1.44 13.16
CA ASN A 144 16.90 -0.88 14.07
C ASN A 144 17.20 -1.83 15.24
N SER A 145 18.44 -1.83 15.65
CA SER A 145 18.92 -2.64 16.79
C SER A 145 18.08 -2.43 18.04
N GLY A 146 17.58 -3.52 18.59
CA GLY A 146 16.81 -3.55 19.83
C GLY A 146 15.29 -3.40 19.70
N ILE A 147 14.77 -3.11 18.50
CA ILE A 147 13.31 -3.10 18.26
C ILE A 147 12.77 -4.52 18.18
N MET A 148 13.53 -5.46 17.58
CA MET A 148 13.14 -6.85 17.42
C MET A 148 14.24 -7.78 17.95
N GLY A 149 13.86 -8.73 18.81
CA GLY A 149 14.74 -9.81 19.25
C GLY A 149 14.67 -10.99 18.30
N MET A 150 15.82 -11.58 17.97
CA MET A 150 15.93 -12.74 17.09
C MET A 150 16.50 -13.95 17.80
N HIS A 151 15.76 -15.03 17.81
CA HIS A 151 16.12 -16.28 18.48
C HIS A 151 17.23 -17.02 17.76
N PHE A 152 17.89 -17.93 18.52
CA PHE A 152 19.03 -18.71 18.07
C PHE A 152 18.70 -19.59 16.85
N ASP A 153 17.54 -20.23 16.83
CA ASP A 153 17.08 -21.10 15.77
C ASP A 153 16.94 -20.35 14.42
N TRP A 154 16.28 -19.17 14.44
CA TRP A 154 16.20 -18.31 13.25
C TRP A 154 17.59 -17.99 12.70
N ARG A 155 18.50 -17.48 13.57
CA ARG A 155 19.85 -17.05 13.17
C ARG A 155 20.72 -18.18 12.62
N ASN A 156 20.45 -19.42 12.98
CA ASN A 156 21.23 -20.59 12.55
C ASN A 156 20.60 -21.37 11.40
N GLN A 157 19.28 -21.28 11.22
CA GLN A 157 18.56 -22.06 10.23
C GLN A 157 18.05 -21.21 9.06
N VAL A 158 17.82 -19.93 9.26
CA VAL A 158 17.26 -19.02 8.26
C VAL A 158 18.25 -17.93 7.84
N ALA A 159 18.41 -16.91 8.66
CA ALA A 159 19.25 -15.75 8.34
C ALA A 159 19.77 -15.05 9.60
N LYS A 160 20.84 -14.29 9.46
CA LYS A 160 21.42 -13.51 10.57
C LYS A 160 20.55 -12.32 10.97
N THR A 161 19.74 -11.83 10.06
CA THR A 161 18.83 -10.68 10.18
C THR A 161 17.43 -11.08 9.72
N LEU A 162 16.43 -10.21 9.90
CA LEU A 162 15.09 -10.43 9.36
C LEU A 162 15.12 -10.50 7.82
N THR A 163 15.90 -9.62 7.20
CA THR A 163 16.13 -9.53 5.77
C THR A 163 17.46 -8.81 5.50
N PRO A 164 18.17 -9.08 4.41
CA PRO A 164 19.31 -8.25 4.00
C PRO A 164 18.89 -6.85 3.52
N GLY A 165 17.59 -6.63 3.36
CA GLY A 165 17.06 -5.42 2.77
C GLY A 165 17.19 -5.38 1.24
N GLY A 166 16.81 -4.24 0.65
CA GLY A 166 16.87 -4.03 -0.79
C GLY A 166 16.63 -2.59 -1.19
N ARG A 167 17.08 -2.26 -2.42
CA ARG A 167 16.83 -0.99 -3.10
C ARG A 167 16.06 -1.28 -4.38
N PHE A 168 14.91 -0.63 -4.54
CA PHE A 168 13.98 -0.83 -5.65
C PHE A 168 13.73 0.50 -6.32
N GLU A 169 13.99 0.59 -7.63
CA GLU A 169 13.89 1.83 -8.40
C GLU A 169 12.88 1.67 -9.53
N PHE A 170 11.95 2.60 -9.60
CA PHE A 170 10.90 2.65 -10.61
C PHE A 170 10.89 4.02 -11.27
N ASN A 171 10.96 4.04 -12.60
CA ASN A 171 11.11 5.25 -13.40
C ASN A 171 9.87 5.50 -14.28
N ASN A 172 9.75 6.71 -14.81
CA ASN A 172 8.66 7.12 -15.71
C ASN A 172 7.27 6.98 -15.11
N LEU A 173 7.13 7.27 -13.81
CA LEU A 173 5.87 7.17 -13.09
C LEU A 173 5.01 8.43 -13.33
N ASP A 174 3.78 8.23 -13.78
CA ASP A 174 2.77 9.27 -13.94
C ASP A 174 1.70 9.16 -12.84
N PHE A 175 1.75 10.08 -11.88
CA PHE A 175 0.82 10.12 -10.75
C PHE A 175 -0.40 11.02 -10.99
N LYS A 176 -0.58 11.57 -12.17
CA LYS A 176 -1.60 12.57 -12.45
C LYS A 176 -3.01 12.12 -12.10
N GLU A 177 -3.39 10.91 -12.48
CA GLU A 177 -4.72 10.37 -12.19
C GLU A 177 -4.95 10.24 -10.69
N ILE A 178 -4.00 9.62 -9.97
CA ILE A 178 -4.06 9.42 -8.52
C ILE A 178 -4.08 10.75 -7.78
N ALA A 179 -3.19 11.67 -8.14
CA ALA A 179 -3.06 12.96 -7.47
C ALA A 179 -4.30 13.87 -7.63
N LEU A 180 -5.02 13.74 -8.75
CA LEU A 180 -6.25 14.49 -9.02
C LEU A 180 -7.50 13.80 -8.48
N SER A 181 -7.42 12.54 -8.11
CA SER A 181 -8.53 11.78 -7.54
C SER A 181 -8.78 12.15 -6.07
N THR A 182 -10.02 12.00 -5.65
CA THR A 182 -10.44 12.23 -4.25
C THR A 182 -11.38 11.12 -3.80
N ARG A 183 -11.37 10.81 -2.51
CA ARG A 183 -12.28 9.81 -1.91
C ARG A 183 -13.73 10.29 -1.80
N ARG A 184 -13.98 11.59 -1.95
CA ARG A 184 -15.30 12.25 -1.74
C ARG A 184 -15.61 13.21 -2.87
#